data_eff9a12b0eb8d1296ad64c448dd3dd29
#
_entry.id   eff9a12b0eb8d1296ad64c448dd3dd29
#
_cell.length_a   1.000
_cell.length_b   1.000
_cell.length_c   1.000
_cell.angle_alpha   90.00
_cell.angle_beta   90.00
_cell.angle_gamma   90.00
#
_symmetry.space_group_name_H-M   'P 1'
#
loop_
_entity.id
_entity.type
_entity.pdbx_description
1 polymer ?
#
loop_
_entity_poly.entity_id
_entity_poly.type
_entity_poly.pdbx_seq_one_letter_code
_entity_poly.pdbx_strand_id
1 'polypeptide(L)'
;MQIIKVNGINAPGRPNGCEEAPNEILKALDDIGSNEKGRVIDKKLFDIEEIHIDNNNVEESNKLIYENAKEIFEEQDKTIFIGGDHSVSFGLFRGFMESFKNLFLIVFDAHADCMKAGKEPSHEEWLRAVVEKGFPSKNVILVATRNIWPEERAFLEKNKIQAIDMQQIQEDRQGICDLLMERAKDADALYISIDIDALDPAFAPGTGYLEPGGMTSRELIYFLQRLTLLKNFKAADIVEINPSLDKSGRTVKLGAKLLVEMI
;
A
#
# COMPACT_ATOMS: atom_id res chain seq x y z
N MET A 1 -4.70 16.81 -6.14
CA MET A 1 -4.37 15.51 -5.49
C MET A 1 -3.14 15.74 -4.65
N GLN A 2 -3.21 15.29 -3.43
CA GLN A 2 -2.12 15.41 -2.47
C GLN A 2 -1.25 14.15 -2.49
N ILE A 3 0.05 14.32 -2.32
CA ILE A 3 1.04 13.26 -2.16
C ILE A 3 1.74 13.50 -0.81
N ILE A 4 1.71 12.50 0.05
CA ILE A 4 2.30 12.61 1.38
C ILE A 4 3.46 11.62 1.51
N LYS A 5 4.62 12.11 1.91
CA LYS A 5 5.77 11.28 2.26
C LYS A 5 5.66 10.81 3.70
N VAL A 6 5.90 9.52 3.93
CA VAL A 6 5.95 8.90 5.24
C VAL A 6 7.19 8.02 5.33
N ASN A 7 8.30 8.61 5.77
CA ASN A 7 9.62 7.96 5.80
C ASN A 7 9.79 6.98 6.99
N GLY A 8 8.74 6.22 7.32
CA GLY A 8 8.67 5.35 8.50
C GLY A 8 9.21 3.96 8.23
N ILE A 9 9.91 3.40 9.21
CA ILE A 9 10.35 2.01 9.22
C ILE A 9 10.19 1.39 10.61
N ASN A 10 9.64 0.18 10.64
CA ASN A 10 9.56 -0.69 11.81
C ASN A 10 9.68 -2.16 11.39
N ALA A 11 10.76 -2.51 10.71
CA ALA A 11 11.05 -3.85 10.21
C ALA A 11 12.22 -4.49 10.98
N PRO A 12 11.98 -5.13 12.13
CA PRO A 12 13.04 -5.73 12.94
C PRO A 12 13.90 -6.73 12.15
N GLY A 13 15.21 -6.54 12.17
CA GLY A 13 16.15 -7.48 11.55
C GLY A 13 16.30 -7.36 10.03
N ARG A 14 15.70 -6.34 9.39
CA ARG A 14 15.85 -6.07 7.97
C ARG A 14 16.81 -4.90 7.69
N PRO A 15 17.44 -4.87 6.50
CA PRO A 15 18.22 -3.71 6.09
C PRO A 15 17.35 -2.46 6.03
N ASN A 16 17.80 -1.36 6.60
CA ASN A 16 17.21 -0.05 6.39
C ASN A 16 17.30 0.34 4.91
N GLY A 17 16.51 1.30 4.48
CA GLY A 17 16.53 1.83 3.12
C GLY A 17 15.16 2.19 2.58
N CYS A 18 14.08 1.60 3.10
CA CYS A 18 12.71 1.93 2.68
C CYS A 18 12.35 3.38 3.04
N GLU A 19 12.91 3.95 4.09
CA GLU A 19 12.72 5.34 4.50
C GLU A 19 13.17 6.35 3.44
N GLU A 20 14.04 5.94 2.52
CA GLU A 20 14.49 6.78 1.41
C GLU A 20 13.53 6.74 0.19
N ALA A 21 12.63 5.75 0.13
CA ALA A 21 11.75 5.54 -1.02
C ALA A 21 10.92 6.77 -1.38
N PRO A 22 10.29 7.51 -0.44
CA PRO A 22 9.47 8.65 -0.79
C PRO A 22 10.24 9.70 -1.61
N ASN A 23 11.46 10.00 -1.23
CA ASN A 23 12.29 10.98 -1.91
C ASN A 23 12.76 10.49 -3.28
N GLU A 24 13.18 9.23 -3.38
CA GLU A 24 13.67 8.65 -4.64
C GLU A 24 12.54 8.46 -5.66
N ILE A 25 11.33 8.06 -5.23
CA ILE A 25 10.15 7.97 -6.09
C ILE A 25 9.77 9.34 -6.64
N LEU A 26 9.77 10.39 -5.80
CA LEU A 26 9.48 11.75 -6.25
C LEU A 26 10.54 12.30 -7.22
N LYS A 27 11.81 11.91 -7.08
CA LYS A 27 12.84 12.23 -8.08
C LYS A 27 12.57 11.51 -9.40
N ALA A 28 12.20 10.23 -9.35
CA ALA A 28 11.93 9.44 -10.56
C ALA A 28 10.71 9.94 -11.36
N LEU A 29 9.83 10.76 -10.78
CA LEU A 29 8.75 11.44 -11.51
C LEU A 29 9.29 12.38 -12.62
N ASP A 30 10.50 12.91 -12.49
CA ASP A 30 11.11 13.79 -13.51
C ASP A 30 11.33 13.08 -14.85
N ASP A 31 11.39 11.74 -14.82
CA ASP A 31 11.53 10.91 -16.03
C ASP A 31 10.18 10.51 -16.65
N ILE A 32 9.04 10.91 -16.06
CA ILE A 32 7.70 10.50 -16.51
C ILE A 32 6.94 11.69 -17.07
N GLY A 33 6.80 11.74 -18.38
CA GLY A 33 6.10 12.86 -19.06
C GLY A 33 4.57 12.76 -18.99
N SER A 34 4.01 11.53 -18.96
CA SER A 34 2.55 11.31 -18.89
C SER A 34 2.21 9.94 -18.35
N ASN A 35 0.99 9.79 -17.81
CA ASN A 35 0.41 8.47 -17.58
C ASN A 35 -0.12 7.85 -18.90
N GLU A 36 -0.60 6.60 -18.84
CA GLU A 36 -1.09 5.89 -20.03
C GLU A 36 -2.40 6.46 -20.60
N LYS A 37 -3.15 7.22 -19.81
CA LYS A 37 -4.33 7.95 -20.26
C LYS A 37 -3.99 9.28 -20.94
N GLY A 38 -2.69 9.60 -21.10
CA GLY A 38 -2.21 10.82 -21.72
C GLY A 38 -2.22 12.07 -20.84
N ARG A 39 -2.49 11.92 -19.54
CA ARG A 39 -2.39 13.05 -18.60
C ARG A 39 -0.93 13.41 -18.39
N VAL A 40 -0.59 14.66 -18.68
CA VAL A 40 0.77 15.19 -18.46
C VAL A 40 1.08 15.22 -16.97
N ILE A 41 2.26 14.76 -16.60
CA ILE A 41 2.77 14.74 -15.24
C ILE A 41 3.71 15.94 -15.06
N ASP A 42 3.32 16.86 -14.18
CA ASP A 42 4.16 17.96 -13.72
C ASP A 42 4.10 17.99 -12.19
N LYS A 43 5.24 17.82 -11.54
CA LYS A 43 5.34 17.83 -10.06
C LYS A 43 4.76 19.09 -9.43
N LYS A 44 4.79 20.21 -10.14
CA LYS A 44 4.23 21.49 -9.66
C LYS A 44 2.70 21.46 -9.49
N LEU A 45 2.03 20.46 -10.07
CA LEU A 45 0.59 20.27 -9.94
C LEU A 45 0.20 19.41 -8.73
N PHE A 46 1.18 18.84 -8.03
CA PHE A 46 0.98 18.06 -6.84
C PHE A 46 1.23 18.91 -5.58
N ASP A 47 0.34 18.77 -4.64
CA ASP A 47 0.54 19.21 -3.27
C ASP A 47 1.35 18.13 -2.57
N ILE A 48 2.64 18.39 -2.32
CA ILE A 48 3.57 17.41 -1.75
C ILE A 48 3.95 17.85 -0.35
N GLU A 49 3.60 17.01 0.62
CA GLU A 49 3.90 17.23 2.03
C GLU A 49 4.63 16.03 2.64
N GLU A 50 5.03 16.15 3.89
CA GLU A 50 5.72 15.09 4.63
C GLU A 50 5.23 15.02 6.08
N ILE A 51 4.90 13.81 6.53
CA ILE A 51 4.71 13.55 7.95
C ILE A 51 6.10 13.30 8.55
N HIS A 52 6.56 14.27 9.35
CA HIS A 52 7.86 14.18 10.02
C HIS A 52 7.80 13.24 11.22
N ILE A 53 8.65 12.21 11.21
CA ILE A 53 8.70 11.18 12.25
C ILE A 53 10.15 10.88 12.65
N ASP A 54 10.33 10.19 13.77
CA ASP A 54 11.62 9.69 14.26
C ASP A 54 11.59 8.16 14.33
N ASN A 55 12.29 7.50 13.41
CA ASN A 55 12.37 6.03 13.35
C ASN A 55 13.01 5.38 14.60
N ASN A 56 13.67 6.16 15.46
CA ASN A 56 14.15 5.66 16.76
C ASN A 56 13.05 5.67 17.84
N ASN A 57 11.89 6.29 17.58
CA ASN A 57 10.75 6.34 18.49
C ASN A 57 9.48 5.89 17.77
N VAL A 58 9.33 4.58 17.59
CA VAL A 58 8.24 3.97 16.81
C VAL A 58 6.87 4.32 17.39
N GLU A 59 6.71 4.35 18.72
CA GLU A 59 5.43 4.68 19.37
C GLU A 59 4.97 6.11 19.02
N GLU A 60 5.86 7.08 19.14
CA GLU A 60 5.53 8.48 18.81
C GLU A 60 5.34 8.64 17.29
N SER A 61 6.14 7.96 16.47
CA SER A 61 5.99 7.97 15.01
C SER A 61 4.64 7.42 14.56
N ASN A 62 4.20 6.29 15.10
CA ASN A 62 2.88 5.73 14.82
C ASN A 62 1.74 6.65 15.24
N LYS A 63 1.91 7.36 16.36
CA LYS A 63 0.94 8.36 16.83
C LYS A 63 0.90 9.55 15.87
N LEU A 64 2.06 10.10 15.47
CA LEU A 64 2.14 11.22 14.53
C LEU A 64 1.56 10.85 13.16
N ILE A 65 1.86 9.66 12.64
CA ILE A 65 1.28 9.18 11.38
C ILE A 65 -0.25 9.13 11.49
N TYR A 66 -0.78 8.57 12.58
CA TYR A 66 -2.23 8.50 12.80
C TYR A 66 -2.89 9.87 12.90
N GLU A 67 -2.34 10.79 13.71
CA GLU A 67 -2.90 12.13 13.92
C GLU A 67 -2.89 12.95 12.63
N ASN A 68 -1.76 12.98 11.91
CA ASN A 68 -1.66 13.68 10.64
C ASN A 68 -2.56 13.05 9.56
N ALA A 69 -2.61 11.72 9.47
CA ALA A 69 -3.49 11.04 8.51
C ALA A 69 -4.95 11.42 8.72
N LYS A 70 -5.41 11.50 9.98
CA LYS A 70 -6.76 11.92 10.31
C LYS A 70 -7.03 13.35 9.82
N GLU A 71 -6.15 14.31 10.11
CA GLU A 71 -6.28 15.69 9.64
C GLU A 71 -6.31 15.77 8.10
N ILE A 72 -5.42 15.04 7.43
CA ILE A 72 -5.36 14.98 5.97
C ILE A 72 -6.69 14.48 5.39
N PHE A 73 -7.28 13.43 5.94
CA PHE A 73 -8.54 12.88 5.43
C PHE A 73 -9.77 13.77 5.72
N GLU A 74 -9.70 14.67 6.68
CA GLU A 74 -10.74 15.67 6.91
C GLU A 74 -10.69 16.80 5.87
N GLU A 75 -9.50 17.11 5.33
CA GLU A 75 -9.28 18.24 4.42
C GLU A 75 -9.25 17.86 2.94
N GLN A 76 -8.82 16.64 2.62
CA GLN A 76 -8.49 16.22 1.26
C GLN A 76 -9.46 15.18 0.71
N ASP A 77 -9.82 15.32 -0.57
CA ASP A 77 -10.69 14.35 -1.24
C ASP A 77 -9.95 13.06 -1.63
N LYS A 78 -8.69 13.19 -2.10
CA LYS A 78 -7.86 12.06 -2.51
C LYS A 78 -6.41 12.30 -2.16
N THR A 79 -5.80 11.33 -1.46
CA THR A 79 -4.40 11.37 -1.04
C THR A 79 -3.68 10.07 -1.41
N ILE A 80 -2.45 10.19 -1.90
CA ILE A 80 -1.55 9.05 -2.07
C ILE A 80 -0.36 9.23 -1.13
N PHE A 81 -0.14 8.22 -0.30
CA PHE A 81 1.01 8.18 0.59
C PHE A 81 2.14 7.39 -0.09
N ILE A 82 3.35 7.91 0.03
CA ILE A 82 4.55 7.17 -0.32
C ILE A 82 5.23 6.83 0.99
N GLY A 83 5.18 5.56 1.35
CA GLY A 83 5.67 5.09 2.65
C GLY A 83 7.12 4.63 2.61
N GLY A 84 7.60 4.26 3.78
CA GLY A 84 8.77 3.46 4.00
C GLY A 84 8.41 1.97 3.93
N ASP A 85 8.52 1.24 5.06
CA ASP A 85 8.03 -0.14 5.14
C ASP A 85 6.51 -0.20 5.40
N HIS A 86 5.93 -1.41 5.38
CA HIS A 86 4.48 -1.59 5.49
C HIS A 86 3.91 -1.24 6.87
N SER A 87 4.75 -1.05 7.89
CA SER A 87 4.31 -0.64 9.22
C SER A 87 3.61 0.73 9.24
N VAL A 88 3.95 1.63 8.29
CA VAL A 88 3.33 2.97 8.21
C VAL A 88 1.84 2.89 7.95
N SER A 89 1.38 1.85 7.24
CA SER A 89 -0.03 1.63 6.90
C SER A 89 -0.90 1.42 8.13
N PHE A 90 -0.34 0.98 9.26
CA PHE A 90 -1.05 0.90 10.52
C PHE A 90 -1.54 2.28 11.00
N GLY A 91 -0.68 3.27 11.05
CA GLY A 91 -1.03 4.64 11.43
C GLY A 91 -1.95 5.31 10.43
N LEU A 92 -1.61 5.20 9.14
CA LEU A 92 -2.38 5.77 8.02
C LEU A 92 -3.81 5.24 8.00
N PHE A 93 -3.98 3.92 8.03
CA PHE A 93 -5.30 3.31 7.96
C PHE A 93 -6.13 3.53 9.23
N ARG A 94 -5.51 3.67 10.39
CA ARG A 94 -6.22 4.08 11.61
C ARG A 94 -6.80 5.49 11.49
N GLY A 95 -6.04 6.46 10.94
CA GLY A 95 -6.57 7.79 10.61
C GLY A 95 -7.75 7.71 9.66
N PHE A 96 -7.65 6.86 8.63
CA PHE A 96 -8.73 6.60 7.69
C PHE A 96 -9.99 6.03 8.37
N MET A 97 -9.82 5.11 9.33
CA MET A 97 -10.94 4.53 10.09
C MET A 97 -11.71 5.57 10.92
N GLU A 98 -11.06 6.62 11.39
CA GLU A 98 -11.71 7.70 12.14
C GLU A 98 -12.50 8.66 11.23
N SER A 99 -12.05 8.84 9.99
CA SER A 99 -12.58 9.86 9.07
C SER A 99 -13.78 9.38 8.26
N PHE A 100 -13.96 8.06 8.09
CA PHE A 100 -15.04 7.49 7.28
C PHE A 100 -15.76 6.34 8.01
N LYS A 101 -17.02 6.04 7.63
CA LYS A 101 -17.86 5.07 8.37
C LYS A 101 -17.84 3.65 7.79
N ASN A 102 -18.15 3.52 6.50
CA ASN A 102 -18.23 2.24 5.81
C ASN A 102 -17.03 2.13 4.85
N LEU A 103 -15.97 1.50 5.30
CA LEU A 103 -14.68 1.46 4.63
C LEU A 103 -14.47 0.14 3.92
N PHE A 104 -13.68 0.17 2.85
CA PHE A 104 -13.16 -1.01 2.19
C PHE A 104 -11.64 -0.90 2.00
N LEU A 105 -10.93 -1.97 2.28
CA LEU A 105 -9.48 -2.08 2.17
C LEU A 105 -9.11 -3.16 1.16
N ILE A 106 -8.31 -2.80 0.18
CA ILE A 106 -7.66 -3.75 -0.74
C ILE A 106 -6.16 -3.65 -0.52
N VAL A 107 -5.52 -4.79 -0.24
CA VAL A 107 -4.07 -4.87 -0.02
C VAL A 107 -3.47 -5.74 -1.12
N PHE A 108 -2.60 -5.17 -1.91
CA PHE A 108 -1.75 -5.90 -2.85
C PHE A 108 -0.44 -6.26 -2.16
N ASP A 109 -0.17 -7.55 -1.98
CA ASP A 109 0.93 -8.04 -1.16
C ASP A 109 1.20 -9.52 -1.45
N ALA A 110 2.46 -9.95 -1.39
CA ALA A 110 2.82 -11.37 -1.39
C ALA A 110 2.43 -12.08 -0.09
N HIS A 111 2.36 -11.33 1.01
CA HIS A 111 2.17 -11.79 2.38
C HIS A 111 0.76 -11.47 2.88
N ALA A 112 0.49 -11.78 4.14
CA ALA A 112 -0.77 -11.43 4.77
C ALA A 112 -0.64 -10.32 5.82
N ASP A 113 0.57 -10.07 6.32
CA ASP A 113 0.89 -9.10 7.37
C ASP A 113 -0.01 -9.25 8.61
N CYS A 114 -0.26 -10.52 8.93
CA CYS A 114 -1.16 -10.94 10.00
C CYS A 114 -0.47 -11.75 11.09
N MET A 115 0.84 -11.57 11.28
CA MET A 115 1.55 -12.11 12.43
C MET A 115 1.03 -11.48 13.72
N LYS A 116 1.29 -12.12 14.86
CA LYS A 116 0.80 -11.61 16.15
C LYS A 116 1.55 -10.34 16.53
N ALA A 117 0.83 -9.22 16.58
CA ALA A 117 1.40 -7.92 16.87
C ALA A 117 1.91 -7.80 18.31
N GLY A 118 3.05 -7.10 18.44
CA GLY A 118 3.52 -6.54 19.70
C GLY A 118 2.74 -5.27 20.10
N LYS A 119 3.37 -4.42 20.93
CA LYS A 119 2.77 -3.12 21.31
C LYS A 119 2.64 -2.19 20.10
N GLU A 120 3.71 -2.10 19.33
CA GLU A 120 3.75 -1.33 18.10
C GLU A 120 3.91 -2.32 16.92
N PRO A 121 2.90 -2.43 16.04
CA PRO A 121 2.95 -3.37 14.93
C PRO A 121 4.11 -3.07 13.98
N SER A 122 4.79 -4.11 13.56
CA SER A 122 5.78 -4.06 12.50
C SER A 122 5.10 -4.20 11.12
N HIS A 123 5.93 -4.25 10.07
CA HIS A 123 5.46 -4.47 8.70
C HIS A 123 4.75 -5.83 8.51
N GLU A 124 5.11 -6.88 9.31
CA GLU A 124 4.48 -8.21 9.25
C GLU A 124 3.16 -8.33 10.05
N GLU A 125 2.73 -7.27 10.73
CA GLU A 125 1.69 -7.35 11.76
C GLU A 125 0.58 -6.30 11.59
N TRP A 126 0.80 -5.29 10.77
CA TRP A 126 -0.04 -4.09 10.71
C TRP A 126 -1.52 -4.40 10.40
N LEU A 127 -1.77 -5.31 9.45
CA LEU A 127 -3.15 -5.64 9.06
C LEU A 127 -3.90 -6.36 10.17
N ARG A 128 -3.24 -7.32 10.86
CA ARG A 128 -3.84 -7.95 12.04
C ARG A 128 -4.17 -6.93 13.11
N ALA A 129 -3.24 -6.03 13.40
CA ALA A 129 -3.45 -4.99 14.41
C ALA A 129 -4.65 -4.08 14.08
N VAL A 130 -4.85 -3.73 12.81
CA VAL A 130 -6.00 -2.95 12.33
C VAL A 130 -7.31 -3.72 12.55
N VAL A 131 -7.37 -5.00 12.21
CA VAL A 131 -8.55 -5.85 12.41
C VAL A 131 -8.83 -6.02 13.91
N GLU A 132 -7.82 -6.27 14.74
CA GLU A 132 -7.97 -6.40 16.21
C GLU A 132 -8.39 -5.06 16.86
N LYS A 133 -8.16 -3.92 16.23
CA LYS A 133 -8.68 -2.60 16.66
C LYS A 133 -10.12 -2.34 16.18
N GLY A 134 -10.76 -3.29 15.53
CA GLY A 134 -12.19 -3.26 15.23
C GLY A 134 -12.53 -2.99 13.77
N PHE A 135 -11.56 -2.96 12.85
CA PHE A 135 -11.89 -2.89 11.42
C PHE A 135 -12.61 -4.17 10.98
N PRO A 136 -13.78 -4.07 10.30
CA PRO A 136 -14.54 -5.23 9.90
C PRO A 136 -13.76 -6.11 8.91
N SER A 137 -13.36 -7.29 9.30
CA SER A 137 -12.56 -8.21 8.50
C SER A 137 -13.17 -8.57 7.14
N LYS A 138 -14.51 -8.58 7.04
CA LYS A 138 -15.24 -8.78 5.77
C LYS A 138 -15.02 -7.69 4.73
N ASN A 139 -14.51 -6.53 5.16
CA ASN A 139 -14.22 -5.38 4.31
C ASN A 139 -12.73 -5.30 3.90
N VAL A 140 -11.98 -6.38 4.14
CA VAL A 140 -10.59 -6.55 3.68
C VAL A 140 -10.53 -7.60 2.58
N ILE A 141 -9.76 -7.33 1.54
CA ILE A 141 -9.33 -8.35 0.56
C ILE A 141 -7.83 -8.20 0.35
N LEU A 142 -7.11 -9.31 0.55
CA LEU A 142 -5.71 -9.45 0.16
C LEU A 142 -5.62 -9.94 -1.28
N VAL A 143 -4.67 -9.43 -2.05
CA VAL A 143 -4.51 -9.71 -3.49
C VAL A 143 -3.05 -9.99 -3.79
N ALA A 144 -2.77 -11.00 -4.59
CA ALA A 144 -1.45 -11.48 -5.01
C ALA A 144 -0.69 -12.28 -3.95
N THR A 145 -1.38 -12.77 -2.91
CA THR A 145 -0.76 -13.54 -1.85
C THR A 145 -0.15 -14.85 -2.38
N ARG A 146 1.04 -15.21 -1.87
CA ARG A 146 1.72 -16.45 -2.26
C ARG A 146 2.67 -17.00 -1.20
N ASN A 147 2.94 -16.22 -0.14
CA ASN A 147 3.72 -16.65 1.01
C ASN A 147 3.02 -16.26 2.31
N ILE A 148 2.12 -17.11 2.80
CA ILE A 148 1.33 -16.91 4.02
C ILE A 148 1.75 -17.96 5.04
N TRP A 149 2.23 -17.51 6.20
CA TRP A 149 2.62 -18.40 7.28
C TRP A 149 1.41 -19.10 7.93
N PRO A 150 1.60 -20.30 8.56
CA PRO A 150 0.49 -21.03 9.19
C PRO A 150 -0.29 -20.22 10.24
N GLU A 151 0.38 -19.38 11.02
CA GLU A 151 -0.27 -18.49 12.00
C GLU A 151 -1.17 -17.47 11.34
N GLU A 152 -0.69 -16.83 10.27
CA GLU A 152 -1.45 -15.86 9.49
C GLU A 152 -2.66 -16.52 8.82
N ARG A 153 -2.46 -17.68 8.21
CA ARG A 153 -3.54 -18.47 7.60
C ARG A 153 -4.64 -18.77 8.60
N ALA A 154 -4.28 -19.21 9.82
CA ALA A 154 -5.25 -19.44 10.89
C ALA A 154 -6.00 -18.15 11.28
N PHE A 155 -5.33 -17.00 11.27
CA PHE A 155 -5.97 -15.71 11.54
C PHE A 155 -6.94 -15.31 10.42
N LEU A 156 -6.54 -15.44 9.15
CA LEU A 156 -7.39 -15.16 7.98
C LEU A 156 -8.66 -16.03 8.00
N GLU A 157 -8.52 -17.34 8.22
CA GLU A 157 -9.64 -18.29 8.29
C GLU A 157 -10.60 -17.96 9.43
N LYS A 158 -10.07 -17.73 10.65
CA LYS A 158 -10.86 -17.37 11.83
C LYS A 158 -11.69 -16.10 11.60
N ASN A 159 -11.10 -15.10 10.95
CA ASN A 159 -11.73 -13.81 10.71
C ASN A 159 -12.43 -13.71 9.35
N LYS A 160 -12.40 -14.78 8.54
CA LYS A 160 -13.01 -14.85 7.20
C LYS A 160 -12.50 -13.74 6.27
N ILE A 161 -11.21 -13.40 6.37
CA ILE A 161 -10.56 -12.46 5.45
C ILE A 161 -10.29 -13.19 4.14
N GLN A 162 -10.73 -12.59 3.04
CA GLN A 162 -10.50 -13.15 1.71
C GLN A 162 -9.08 -12.85 1.27
N ALA A 163 -8.35 -13.88 0.88
CA ALA A 163 -7.05 -13.77 0.22
C ALA A 163 -7.17 -14.37 -1.18
N ILE A 164 -6.79 -13.60 -2.18
CA ILE A 164 -6.77 -13.95 -3.61
C ILE A 164 -5.31 -14.20 -3.97
N ASP A 165 -4.99 -15.44 -4.32
CA ASP A 165 -3.64 -15.82 -4.66
C ASP A 165 -3.31 -15.54 -6.13
N MET A 166 -2.03 -15.72 -6.49
CA MET A 166 -1.55 -15.49 -7.85
C MET A 166 -2.11 -16.48 -8.88
N GLN A 167 -2.47 -17.72 -8.47
CA GLN A 167 -3.09 -18.67 -9.38
C GLN A 167 -4.46 -18.18 -9.84
N GLN A 168 -5.29 -17.71 -8.91
CA GLN A 168 -6.62 -17.15 -9.20
C GLN A 168 -6.53 -15.93 -10.12
N ILE A 169 -5.54 -15.05 -9.90
CA ILE A 169 -5.31 -13.89 -10.78
C ILE A 169 -4.92 -14.32 -12.19
N GLN A 170 -4.04 -15.31 -12.30
CA GLN A 170 -3.60 -15.82 -13.59
C GLN A 170 -4.73 -16.50 -14.37
N GLU A 171 -5.62 -17.22 -13.69
CA GLU A 171 -6.77 -17.89 -14.30
C GLU A 171 -7.83 -16.91 -14.81
N ASP A 172 -8.15 -15.87 -14.01
CA ASP A 172 -9.17 -14.87 -14.39
C ASP A 172 -8.88 -13.47 -13.80
N ARG A 173 -7.85 -12.82 -14.30
CA ARG A 173 -7.50 -11.44 -13.88
C ARG A 173 -8.68 -10.47 -14.00
N GLN A 174 -9.47 -10.58 -15.07
CA GLN A 174 -10.57 -9.65 -15.29
C GLN A 174 -11.70 -9.89 -14.27
N GLY A 175 -12.11 -11.14 -14.07
CA GLY A 175 -13.14 -11.48 -13.09
C GLY A 175 -12.72 -11.11 -11.66
N ILE A 176 -11.44 -11.31 -11.31
CA ILE A 176 -10.92 -10.85 -10.01
C ILE A 176 -11.00 -9.33 -9.88
N CYS A 177 -10.61 -8.57 -10.91
CA CYS A 177 -10.72 -7.11 -10.88
C CYS A 177 -12.18 -6.65 -10.74
N ASP A 178 -13.10 -7.26 -11.48
CA ASP A 178 -14.52 -6.96 -11.41
C ASP A 178 -15.11 -7.32 -10.04
N LEU A 179 -14.67 -8.42 -9.43
CA LEU A 179 -15.00 -8.78 -8.04
C LEU A 179 -14.56 -7.70 -7.04
N LEU A 180 -13.31 -7.24 -7.14
CA LEU A 180 -12.79 -6.20 -6.26
C LEU A 180 -13.59 -4.90 -6.39
N MET A 181 -13.88 -4.47 -7.62
CA MET A 181 -14.69 -3.29 -7.88
C MET A 181 -16.12 -3.44 -7.33
N GLU A 182 -16.75 -4.60 -7.53
CA GLU A 182 -18.10 -4.88 -7.03
C GLU A 182 -18.16 -4.86 -5.50
N ARG A 183 -17.15 -5.42 -4.84
CA ARG A 183 -17.07 -5.46 -3.38
C ARG A 183 -16.80 -4.07 -2.77
N ALA A 184 -16.03 -3.23 -3.45
CA ALA A 184 -15.62 -1.93 -2.94
C ALA A 184 -16.61 -0.80 -3.27
N LYS A 185 -17.41 -0.90 -4.34
CA LYS A 185 -18.22 0.22 -4.87
C LYS A 185 -19.24 0.81 -3.90
N ASP A 186 -19.77 -0.01 -3.00
CA ASP A 186 -20.83 0.38 -2.06
C ASP A 186 -20.28 0.86 -0.70
N ALA A 187 -18.97 0.88 -0.53
CA ALA A 187 -18.34 1.51 0.62
C ALA A 187 -18.35 3.05 0.50
N ASP A 188 -18.32 3.74 1.64
CA ASP A 188 -18.19 5.21 1.65
C ASP A 188 -16.80 5.66 1.20
N ALA A 189 -15.78 4.87 1.53
CA ALA A 189 -14.40 5.13 1.16
C ALA A 189 -13.60 3.83 0.91
N LEU A 190 -12.80 3.84 -0.17
CA LEU A 190 -11.87 2.81 -0.56
C LEU A 190 -10.43 3.26 -0.28
N TYR A 191 -9.70 2.42 0.44
CA TYR A 191 -8.25 2.51 0.61
C TYR A 191 -7.56 1.36 -0.13
N ILE A 192 -6.45 1.65 -0.82
CA ILE A 192 -5.63 0.65 -1.51
C ILE A 192 -4.22 0.71 -0.93
N SER A 193 -3.79 -0.37 -0.29
CA SER A 193 -2.39 -0.51 0.15
C SER A 193 -1.62 -1.34 -0.86
N ILE A 194 -0.43 -0.89 -1.24
CA ILE A 194 0.39 -1.50 -2.28
C ILE A 194 1.77 -1.78 -1.70
N ASP A 195 1.96 -3.02 -1.24
CA ASP A 195 3.30 -3.53 -1.04
C ASP A 195 3.92 -3.82 -2.41
N ILE A 196 5.13 -3.31 -2.63
CA ILE A 196 5.79 -3.48 -3.92
C ILE A 196 6.16 -4.94 -4.20
N ASP A 197 6.25 -5.77 -3.17
CA ASP A 197 6.54 -7.19 -3.30
C ASP A 197 5.35 -8.03 -3.80
N ALA A 198 4.14 -7.46 -3.90
CA ALA A 198 3.06 -8.03 -4.70
C ALA A 198 3.52 -8.36 -6.14
N LEU A 199 4.50 -7.59 -6.63
CA LEU A 199 5.12 -7.81 -7.92
C LEU A 199 6.18 -8.92 -7.88
N ASP A 200 6.37 -9.57 -9.01
CA ASP A 200 7.48 -10.51 -9.18
C ASP A 200 8.84 -9.79 -9.08
N PRO A 201 9.85 -10.37 -8.42
CA PRO A 201 11.20 -9.78 -8.32
C PRO A 201 11.87 -9.46 -9.66
N ALA A 202 11.40 -10.05 -10.76
CA ALA A 202 11.87 -9.69 -12.09
C ALA A 202 11.48 -8.24 -12.48
N PHE A 203 10.40 -7.71 -11.91
CA PHE A 203 9.92 -6.34 -12.11
C PHE A 203 10.34 -5.42 -10.98
N ALA A 204 10.27 -5.88 -9.72
CA ALA A 204 10.53 -5.10 -8.52
C ALA A 204 11.57 -5.76 -7.60
N PRO A 205 12.87 -5.77 -7.99
CA PRO A 205 13.91 -6.40 -7.17
C PRO A 205 14.35 -5.59 -5.95
N GLY A 206 13.97 -4.31 -5.86
CA GLY A 206 14.36 -3.41 -4.78
C GLY A 206 13.38 -3.42 -3.62
N THR A 207 13.22 -4.57 -2.97
CA THR A 207 12.41 -4.75 -1.75
C THR A 207 13.09 -5.72 -0.80
N GLY A 208 12.66 -5.74 0.45
CA GLY A 208 13.23 -6.58 1.51
C GLY A 208 12.93 -8.07 1.34
N TYR A 209 11.75 -8.41 0.81
CA TYR A 209 11.32 -9.79 0.55
C TYR A 209 11.14 -10.03 -0.95
N LEU A 210 11.90 -10.99 -1.47
CA LEU A 210 11.86 -11.35 -2.88
C LEU A 210 11.04 -12.63 -3.05
N GLU A 211 9.73 -12.49 -3.29
CA GLU A 211 8.81 -13.60 -3.46
C GLU A 211 8.56 -13.87 -4.95
N PRO A 212 9.12 -14.95 -5.54
CA PRO A 212 8.91 -15.28 -6.95
C PRO A 212 7.45 -15.66 -7.26
N GLY A 213 7.05 -15.48 -8.53
CA GLY A 213 5.72 -15.83 -9.01
C GLY A 213 4.67 -14.77 -8.74
N GLY A 214 5.09 -13.52 -8.52
CA GLY A 214 4.21 -12.38 -8.30
C GLY A 214 3.61 -11.78 -9.57
N MET A 215 2.90 -10.68 -9.41
CA MET A 215 2.29 -9.94 -10.50
C MET A 215 3.34 -9.34 -11.43
N THR A 216 3.00 -9.23 -12.70
CA THR A 216 3.72 -8.32 -13.60
C THR A 216 3.34 -6.87 -13.31
N SER A 217 4.21 -5.91 -13.67
CA SER A 217 3.88 -4.49 -13.57
C SER A 217 2.60 -4.13 -14.36
N ARG A 218 2.35 -4.81 -15.49
CA ARG A 218 1.15 -4.58 -16.31
C ARG A 218 -0.13 -5.03 -15.61
N GLU A 219 -0.10 -6.12 -14.88
CA GLU A 219 -1.25 -6.61 -14.13
C GLU A 219 -1.59 -5.66 -12.98
N LEU A 220 -0.62 -5.24 -12.18
CA LEU A 220 -0.88 -4.28 -11.09
C LEU A 220 -1.40 -2.94 -11.63
N ILE A 221 -0.79 -2.38 -12.67
CA ILE A 221 -1.29 -1.16 -13.33
C ILE A 221 -2.74 -1.34 -13.80
N TYR A 222 -3.09 -2.48 -14.37
CA TYR A 222 -4.47 -2.77 -14.80
C TYR A 222 -5.46 -2.70 -13.64
N PHE A 223 -5.14 -3.30 -12.49
CA PHE A 223 -5.99 -3.22 -11.30
C PHE A 223 -6.12 -1.78 -10.79
N LEU A 224 -5.00 -1.08 -10.63
CA LEU A 224 -4.99 0.30 -10.12
C LEU A 224 -5.79 1.24 -11.02
N GLN A 225 -5.58 1.18 -12.34
CA GLN A 225 -6.32 2.02 -13.30
C GLN A 225 -7.83 1.82 -13.23
N ARG A 226 -8.32 0.62 -12.89
CA ARG A 226 -9.74 0.33 -12.76
C ARG A 226 -10.28 0.70 -11.38
N LEU A 227 -9.59 0.33 -10.30
CA LEU A 227 -10.03 0.60 -8.94
C LEU A 227 -10.09 2.11 -8.64
N THR A 228 -9.17 2.90 -9.18
CA THR A 228 -9.16 4.36 -9.00
C THR A 228 -10.27 5.09 -9.76
N LEU A 229 -11.00 4.40 -10.67
CA LEU A 229 -12.24 4.93 -11.28
C LEU A 229 -13.44 4.92 -10.33
N LEU A 230 -13.40 4.16 -9.25
CA LEU A 230 -14.44 4.16 -8.25
C LEU A 230 -14.54 5.55 -7.60
N LYS A 231 -15.76 6.08 -7.51
CA LYS A 231 -15.98 7.42 -6.96
C LYS A 231 -15.59 7.55 -5.48
N ASN A 232 -15.62 6.44 -4.78
CA ASN A 232 -15.27 6.33 -3.38
C ASN A 232 -13.79 5.99 -3.14
N PHE A 233 -12.95 5.93 -4.18
CA PHE A 233 -11.51 5.86 -4.00
C PHE A 233 -11.01 7.14 -3.32
N LYS A 234 -10.45 7.03 -2.12
CA LYS A 234 -10.01 8.14 -1.27
C LYS A 234 -8.52 8.15 -1.02
N ALA A 235 -7.92 6.98 -0.84
CA ALA A 235 -6.50 6.92 -0.52
C ALA A 235 -5.82 5.66 -1.05
N ALA A 236 -4.50 5.78 -1.24
CA ALA A 236 -3.61 4.64 -1.41
C ALA A 236 -2.27 4.90 -0.72
N ASP A 237 -1.58 3.83 -0.35
CA ASP A 237 -0.15 3.90 -0.05
C ASP A 237 0.67 2.98 -0.98
N ILE A 238 1.95 3.34 -1.15
CA ILE A 238 2.97 2.53 -1.84
C ILE A 238 4.11 2.35 -0.85
N VAL A 239 4.42 1.10 -0.50
CA VAL A 239 5.35 0.74 0.58
C VAL A 239 6.36 -0.32 0.15
N GLU A 240 7.34 -0.61 1.01
CA GLU A 240 8.37 -1.65 0.88
C GLU A 240 9.34 -1.47 -0.30
N ILE A 241 9.32 -0.32 -0.98
CA ILE A 241 10.38 0.01 -1.94
C ILE A 241 11.65 0.33 -1.16
N ASN A 242 12.73 -0.39 -1.45
CA ASN A 242 14.03 -0.17 -0.83
C ASN A 242 15.07 0.29 -1.87
N PRO A 243 15.33 1.60 -1.98
CA PRO A 243 16.30 2.13 -2.93
C PRO A 243 17.72 1.57 -2.75
N SER A 244 18.11 1.23 -1.51
CA SER A 244 19.44 0.68 -1.24
C SER A 244 19.64 -0.72 -1.84
N LEU A 245 18.56 -1.48 -2.04
CA LEU A 245 18.56 -2.79 -2.69
C LEU A 245 18.29 -2.71 -4.21
N ASP A 246 17.78 -1.57 -4.69
CA ASP A 246 17.39 -1.37 -6.10
C ASP A 246 18.58 -0.91 -6.97
N LYS A 247 19.53 -1.81 -7.20
CA LYS A 247 20.75 -1.50 -7.98
C LYS A 247 20.50 -0.90 -9.36
N SER A 248 19.35 -1.13 -9.95
CA SER A 248 19.00 -0.67 -11.29
C SER A 248 18.08 0.55 -11.30
N GLY A 249 17.55 0.96 -10.15
CA GLY A 249 16.55 2.02 -10.03
C GLY A 249 15.18 1.65 -10.61
N ARG A 250 14.99 0.36 -11.03
CA ARG A 250 13.74 -0.02 -11.71
C ARG A 250 12.55 -0.11 -10.77
N THR A 251 12.76 -0.50 -9.51
CA THR A 251 11.70 -0.58 -8.51
C THR A 251 11.23 0.81 -8.11
N VAL A 252 12.17 1.73 -7.88
CA VAL A 252 11.87 3.16 -7.64
C VAL A 252 11.10 3.76 -8.81
N LYS A 253 11.58 3.53 -10.06
CA LYS A 253 10.90 4.00 -11.26
C LYS A 253 9.50 3.40 -11.42
N LEU A 254 9.34 2.13 -11.03
CA LEU A 254 8.04 1.47 -11.05
C LEU A 254 7.11 2.07 -9.99
N GLY A 255 7.57 2.35 -8.77
CA GLY A 255 6.80 3.08 -7.76
C GLY A 255 6.29 4.43 -8.28
N ALA A 256 7.15 5.21 -8.93
CA ALA A 256 6.76 6.46 -9.59
C ALA A 256 5.71 6.22 -10.70
N LYS A 257 5.84 5.13 -11.48
CA LYS A 257 4.86 4.76 -12.51
C LYS A 257 3.51 4.39 -11.89
N LEU A 258 3.48 3.59 -10.82
CA LEU A 258 2.25 3.24 -10.12
C LEU A 258 1.55 4.49 -9.57
N LEU A 259 2.30 5.40 -8.96
CA LEU A 259 1.79 6.68 -8.47
C LEU A 259 1.05 7.45 -9.57
N VAL A 260 1.65 7.63 -10.75
CA VAL A 260 1.04 8.43 -11.83
C VAL A 260 -0.13 7.72 -12.52
N GLU A 261 -0.21 6.40 -12.44
CA GLU A 261 -1.34 5.65 -13.01
C GLU A 261 -2.60 5.69 -12.11
N MET A 262 -2.44 6.07 -10.84
CA MET A 262 -3.56 6.29 -9.93
C MET A 262 -4.16 7.71 -10.01
N ILE A 263 -3.51 8.61 -10.75
CA ILE A 263 -3.91 10.02 -10.93
C ILE A 263 -4.85 10.15 -12.17
#